data_7c717603bbc839df14a9a8153bd697ce
#
_entry.id   7c717603bbc839df14a9a8153bd697ce
#
_cell.length_a   1.000
_cell.length_b   1.000
_cell.length_c   1.000
_cell.angle_alpha   90.00
_cell.angle_beta   90.00
_cell.angle_gamma   90.00
#
_symmetry.space_group_name_H-M   'P 1'
#
loop_
_entity.id
_entity.type
_entity.pdbx_description
1 polymer ?
#
loop_
_entity_poly.entity_id
_entity_poly.type
_entity_poly.pdbx_seq_one_letter_code
_entity_poly.pdbx_strand_id
1 'polypeptide(L)'
;MKRLILLTCLLAFVSVAEAWAKRPGRSFRRSFVQVSARDPRYFCLSDGQPYIPVGCNIAAMGSVADMEHYLGKMHRNGANFGRVWLNTNLFEIETRYGEVDTAKLVRIDRLLELADRYGIKIKFCIESFRHIRPGVNKWDTKASYHTSNGGPFADADDYITSQRGEEEFLRRVRIFRERYGDHPAVFGWELWNEMNAVETPEEHLRAWNVRMLPRVKEIFPKNLVMQSLGSLDRESSFPIYEFINRLPPNEVAQVHRYIDEGAELAVCGAPVDSMASDAIAVLRGYGLRKPMLLAESGAVKPVHTGPHPIYKVDTMGSVLHDVLFAPFFSGAAGPGHLWHWDHHIDK
;
A
#
# COMPACT_ATOMS: atom_id res chain seq x y z
N MET A 1 -45.22 5.97 25.51
CA MET A 1 -44.15 5.00 25.29
C MET A 1 -43.46 5.10 23.91
N LYS A 2 -44.16 5.09 22.78
CA LYS A 2 -43.52 5.13 21.44
C LYS A 2 -42.63 6.36 21.17
N ARG A 3 -42.97 7.56 21.69
CA ARG A 3 -42.15 8.80 21.53
C ARG A 3 -40.85 8.80 22.36
N LEU A 4 -40.84 8.11 23.49
CA LEU A 4 -39.66 8.01 24.37
C LEU A 4 -38.62 7.07 23.78
N ILE A 5 -39.05 5.97 23.13
CA ILE A 5 -38.17 5.01 22.46
C ILE A 5 -37.50 5.65 21.23
N LEU A 6 -38.21 6.49 20.46
CA LEU A 6 -37.65 7.20 19.31
C LEU A 6 -36.57 8.20 19.73
N LEU A 7 -36.78 8.90 20.85
CA LEU A 7 -35.79 9.88 21.35
C LEU A 7 -34.53 9.19 21.90
N THR A 8 -34.66 8.04 22.55
CA THR A 8 -33.52 7.24 23.03
C THR A 8 -32.71 6.62 21.89
N CYS A 9 -33.38 6.16 20.83
CA CYS A 9 -32.67 5.68 19.63
C CYS A 9 -31.96 6.82 18.91
N LEU A 10 -32.56 8.03 18.79
CA LEU A 10 -31.90 9.18 18.17
C LEU A 10 -30.69 9.65 18.98
N LEU A 11 -30.79 9.69 20.32
CA LEU A 11 -29.66 10.04 21.18
C LEU A 11 -28.54 8.98 21.16
N ALA A 12 -28.89 7.70 21.03
CA ALA A 12 -27.89 6.65 20.81
C ALA A 12 -27.17 6.77 19.47
N PHE A 13 -27.88 7.11 18.39
CA PHE A 13 -27.27 7.35 17.09
C PHE A 13 -26.37 8.59 17.07
N VAL A 14 -26.74 9.68 17.73
CA VAL A 14 -25.90 10.89 17.84
C VAL A 14 -24.65 10.60 18.66
N SER A 15 -24.76 9.85 19.76
CA SER A 15 -23.60 9.47 20.58
C SER A 15 -22.63 8.50 19.89
N VAL A 16 -23.13 7.64 19.01
CA VAL A 16 -22.29 6.77 18.17
C VAL A 16 -21.58 7.59 17.09
N ALA A 17 -22.27 8.53 16.42
CA ALA A 17 -21.66 9.38 15.42
C ALA A 17 -20.56 10.30 16.01
N GLU A 18 -20.74 10.84 17.22
CA GLU A 18 -19.70 11.61 17.91
C GLU A 18 -18.52 10.74 18.41
N ALA A 19 -18.76 9.47 18.72
CA ALA A 19 -17.70 8.54 19.11
C ALA A 19 -16.73 8.23 17.95
N TRP A 20 -17.20 8.29 16.71
CA TRP A 20 -16.38 8.08 15.50
C TRP A 20 -15.55 9.32 15.11
N ALA A 21 -15.95 10.51 15.55
CA ALA A 21 -15.25 11.77 15.25
C ALA A 21 -14.20 12.15 16.31
N LYS A 22 -13.94 11.31 17.32
CA LYS A 22 -12.91 11.58 18.31
C LYS A 22 -11.53 11.55 17.68
N ARG A 23 -10.77 12.65 17.84
CA ARG A 23 -9.36 12.70 17.51
C ARG A 23 -8.67 11.45 18.07
N PRO A 24 -7.82 10.77 17.26
CA PRO A 24 -7.10 9.59 17.75
C PRO A 24 -6.38 9.93 19.05
N GLY A 25 -6.50 9.05 20.03
CA GLY A 25 -5.92 9.24 21.36
C GLY A 25 -4.39 9.44 21.26
N ARG A 26 -3.81 10.07 22.27
CA ARG A 26 -2.35 10.30 22.37
C ARG A 26 -1.55 9.01 22.22
N SER A 27 -2.09 7.89 22.69
CA SER A 27 -1.49 6.56 22.55
C SER A 27 -1.39 6.14 21.09
N PHE A 28 -2.47 6.23 20.31
CA PHE A 28 -2.48 5.89 18.88
C PHE A 28 -1.39 6.62 18.10
N ARG A 29 -1.20 7.92 18.34
CA ARG A 29 -0.20 8.74 17.64
C ARG A 29 1.23 8.37 17.94
N ARG A 30 1.50 7.80 19.13
CA ARG A 30 2.84 7.43 19.59
C ARG A 30 3.20 5.97 19.38
N SER A 31 2.23 5.16 18.99
CA SER A 31 2.41 3.72 18.84
C SER A 31 2.75 3.33 17.42
N PHE A 32 3.70 2.41 17.27
CA PHE A 32 4.01 1.74 16.01
C PHE A 32 2.98 0.65 15.72
N VAL A 33 2.76 0.35 14.45
CA VAL A 33 1.99 -0.83 14.04
C VAL A 33 2.92 -2.04 13.99
N GLN A 34 2.44 -3.15 14.53
CA GLN A 34 3.19 -4.41 14.63
C GLN A 34 2.28 -5.59 14.28
N VAL A 35 2.86 -6.72 13.93
CA VAL A 35 2.14 -7.99 13.91
C VAL A 35 1.75 -8.33 15.35
N SER A 36 0.49 -8.70 15.56
CA SER A 36 -0.02 -9.01 16.91
C SER A 36 0.62 -10.30 17.46
N ALA A 37 1.22 -10.20 18.64
CA ALA A 37 1.74 -11.37 19.34
C ALA A 37 0.61 -12.31 19.83
N ARG A 38 -0.61 -11.80 20.02
CA ARG A 38 -1.78 -12.58 20.42
C ARG A 38 -2.31 -13.46 19.29
N ASP A 39 -2.39 -12.89 18.09
CA ASP A 39 -2.74 -13.61 16.86
C ASP A 39 -1.97 -13.01 15.68
N PRO A 40 -0.96 -13.71 15.15
CA PRO A 40 -0.08 -13.17 14.12
C PRO A 40 -0.78 -12.93 12.78
N ARG A 41 -2.05 -13.29 12.62
CA ARG A 41 -2.85 -12.97 11.43
C ARG A 41 -3.35 -11.53 11.41
N TYR A 42 -3.18 -10.77 12.50
CA TYR A 42 -3.69 -9.41 12.66
C TYR A 42 -2.60 -8.43 13.10
N PHE A 43 -2.92 -7.15 13.07
CA PHE A 43 -2.07 -6.09 13.57
C PHE A 43 -2.47 -5.63 14.97
N CYS A 44 -1.51 -5.11 15.70
CA CYS A 44 -1.73 -4.31 16.90
C CYS A 44 -0.82 -3.07 16.89
N LEU A 45 -1.12 -2.14 17.75
CA LEU A 45 -0.22 -1.05 18.10
C LEU A 45 0.81 -1.52 19.13
N SER A 46 1.93 -0.83 19.24
CA SER A 46 3.00 -1.16 20.20
C SER A 46 2.57 -1.04 21.68
N ASP A 47 1.41 -0.44 21.95
CA ASP A 47 0.75 -0.43 23.27
C ASP A 47 -0.23 -1.61 23.50
N GLY A 48 -0.30 -2.54 22.53
CA GLY A 48 -1.12 -3.75 22.59
C GLY A 48 -2.58 -3.58 22.09
N GLN A 49 -3.00 -2.37 21.72
CA GLN A 49 -4.35 -2.16 21.19
C GLN A 49 -4.48 -2.77 19.78
N PRO A 50 -5.62 -3.43 19.45
CA PRO A 50 -5.87 -3.90 18.10
C PRO A 50 -5.80 -2.75 17.08
N TYR A 51 -5.25 -3.04 15.89
CA TYR A 51 -5.22 -2.09 14.78
C TYR A 51 -5.75 -2.76 13.50
N ILE A 52 -6.76 -2.14 12.92
CA ILE A 52 -7.35 -2.56 11.63
C ILE A 52 -7.09 -1.43 10.63
N PRO A 53 -6.30 -1.65 9.56
CA PRO A 53 -5.99 -0.62 8.56
C PRO A 53 -7.20 -0.35 7.65
N VAL A 54 -7.95 0.70 7.94
CA VAL A 54 -9.09 1.16 7.13
C VAL A 54 -8.67 2.33 6.29
N GLY A 55 -8.70 2.20 4.96
CA GLY A 55 -8.26 3.28 4.07
C GLY A 55 -8.13 2.84 2.62
N CYS A 56 -7.30 3.57 1.89
CA CYS A 56 -7.10 3.31 0.46
C CYS A 56 -5.68 3.67 0.01
N ASN A 57 -5.41 3.41 -1.26
CA ASN A 57 -4.22 3.92 -1.91
C ASN A 57 -4.40 5.42 -2.18
N ILE A 58 -3.42 6.23 -1.82
CA ILE A 58 -3.26 7.63 -2.21
C ILE A 58 -1.87 7.81 -2.83
N ALA A 59 -1.53 6.86 -3.70
CA ALA A 59 -0.17 6.57 -4.12
C ALA A 59 0.51 7.73 -4.85
N ALA A 60 -0.23 8.49 -5.68
CA ALA A 60 0.32 9.49 -6.58
C ALA A 60 -0.41 10.84 -6.43
N MET A 61 -0.33 11.44 -5.25
CA MET A 61 -0.80 12.81 -5.03
C MET A 61 0.01 13.80 -5.89
N GLY A 62 -0.66 14.81 -6.44
CA GLY A 62 -0.05 15.79 -7.35
C GLY A 62 0.60 16.97 -6.63
N SER A 63 0.12 17.31 -5.42
CA SER A 63 0.54 18.52 -4.69
C SER A 63 0.49 18.35 -3.17
N VAL A 64 1.07 19.30 -2.43
CA VAL A 64 0.94 19.38 -0.97
C VAL A 64 -0.50 19.66 -0.54
N ALA A 65 -1.26 20.40 -1.35
CA ALA A 65 -2.67 20.66 -1.08
C ALA A 65 -3.50 19.38 -1.12
N ASP A 66 -3.18 18.45 -2.04
CA ASP A 66 -3.84 17.16 -2.15
C ASP A 66 -3.63 16.30 -0.89
N MET A 67 -2.45 16.41 -0.25
CA MET A 67 -2.20 15.68 1.00
C MET A 67 -3.20 16.06 2.09
N GLU A 68 -3.41 17.36 2.31
CA GLU A 68 -4.34 17.85 3.33
C GLU A 68 -5.80 17.53 2.95
N HIS A 69 -6.14 17.68 1.67
CA HIS A 69 -7.46 17.37 1.13
C HIS A 69 -7.81 15.88 1.36
N TYR A 70 -6.99 14.95 0.84
CA TYR A 70 -7.27 13.51 0.93
C TYR A 70 -7.21 13.01 2.36
N LEU A 71 -6.16 13.33 3.12
CA LEU A 71 -6.06 12.88 4.51
C LEU A 71 -7.18 13.46 5.38
N GLY A 72 -7.56 14.72 5.15
CA GLY A 72 -8.68 15.35 5.85
C GLY A 72 -10.02 14.68 5.54
N LYS A 73 -10.30 14.33 4.28
CA LYS A 73 -11.52 13.60 3.89
C LYS A 73 -11.51 12.18 4.45
N MET A 74 -10.40 11.46 4.32
CA MET A 74 -10.23 10.11 4.86
C MET A 74 -10.51 10.08 6.37
N HIS A 75 -9.92 11.01 7.13
CA HIS A 75 -10.16 11.14 8.57
C HIS A 75 -11.64 11.36 8.90
N ARG A 76 -12.31 12.29 8.21
CA ARG A 76 -13.75 12.57 8.44
C ARG A 76 -14.65 11.36 8.17
N ASN A 77 -14.19 10.44 7.32
CA ASN A 77 -14.90 9.20 6.98
C ASN A 77 -14.37 7.97 7.73
N GLY A 78 -13.59 8.15 8.80
CA GLY A 78 -13.17 7.07 9.70
C GLY A 78 -11.96 6.27 9.23
N ALA A 79 -11.28 6.67 8.15
CA ALA A 79 -10.05 6.02 7.72
C ALA A 79 -8.87 6.33 8.66
N ASN A 80 -7.98 5.37 8.82
CA ASN A 80 -6.79 5.44 9.66
C ASN A 80 -5.52 4.93 8.96
N PHE A 81 -5.60 4.63 7.65
CA PHE A 81 -4.53 4.06 6.84
C PHE A 81 -4.48 4.71 5.47
N GLY A 82 -3.26 4.89 4.92
CA GLY A 82 -3.03 5.30 3.54
C GLY A 82 -1.75 4.69 2.98
N ARG A 83 -1.71 4.38 1.67
CA ARG A 83 -0.50 3.91 1.00
C ARG A 83 0.00 4.94 0.00
N VAL A 84 1.29 5.27 0.06
CA VAL A 84 1.94 6.33 -0.72
C VAL A 84 3.20 5.81 -1.40
N TRP A 85 3.42 6.16 -2.66
CA TRP A 85 4.63 5.86 -3.41
C TRP A 85 5.65 7.00 -3.30
N LEU A 86 6.89 6.67 -2.93
CA LEU A 86 7.96 7.65 -2.74
C LEU A 86 8.69 8.01 -4.06
N ASN A 87 8.56 7.21 -5.09
CA ASN A 87 9.15 7.48 -6.40
C ASN A 87 8.24 8.25 -7.36
N THR A 88 7.30 9.03 -6.84
CA THR A 88 6.47 9.97 -7.62
C THR A 88 7.12 11.33 -7.75
N ASN A 89 6.69 12.15 -8.71
CA ASN A 89 7.21 13.51 -8.88
C ASN A 89 7.15 14.35 -7.60
N LEU A 90 6.18 14.07 -6.71
CA LEU A 90 6.02 14.81 -5.46
C LEU A 90 7.07 14.44 -4.42
N PHE A 91 7.46 13.16 -4.35
CA PHE A 91 8.26 12.60 -3.27
C PHE A 91 9.60 12.01 -3.71
N GLU A 92 9.87 11.86 -5.03
CA GLU A 92 11.15 11.33 -5.49
C GLU A 92 12.32 12.20 -5.00
N ILE A 93 13.08 11.64 -4.07
CA ILE A 93 14.18 12.36 -3.40
C ILE A 93 15.43 12.48 -4.27
N GLU A 94 15.50 11.79 -5.39
CA GLU A 94 16.69 11.69 -6.21
C GLU A 94 16.36 11.89 -7.68
N THR A 95 16.24 13.17 -8.07
CA THR A 95 16.00 13.55 -9.48
C THR A 95 17.27 13.53 -10.32
N ARG A 96 18.44 13.55 -9.67
CA ARG A 96 19.76 13.32 -10.24
C ARG A 96 20.48 12.26 -9.42
N TYR A 97 21.19 11.38 -10.08
CA TYR A 97 21.91 10.30 -9.42
C TYR A 97 22.88 10.82 -8.35
N GLY A 98 22.78 10.31 -7.14
CA GLY A 98 23.63 10.68 -6.01
C GLY A 98 23.29 12.02 -5.33
N GLU A 99 22.33 12.80 -5.84
CA GLU A 99 21.93 14.09 -5.30
C GLU A 99 20.57 14.00 -4.61
N VAL A 100 20.53 14.19 -3.29
CA VAL A 100 19.28 14.17 -2.51
C VAL A 100 18.62 15.55 -2.55
N ASP A 101 17.40 15.61 -3.08
CA ASP A 101 16.54 16.79 -3.05
C ASP A 101 15.88 16.93 -1.66
N THR A 102 16.45 17.80 -0.83
CA THR A 102 15.93 18.05 0.52
C THR A 102 14.52 18.65 0.53
N ALA A 103 14.10 19.34 -0.53
CA ALA A 103 12.72 19.86 -0.62
C ALA A 103 11.71 18.71 -0.74
N LYS A 104 12.09 17.58 -1.33
CA LYS A 104 11.26 16.38 -1.36
C LYS A 104 11.14 15.73 0.02
N LEU A 105 12.21 15.69 0.78
CA LEU A 105 12.18 15.24 2.18
C LEU A 105 11.24 16.11 3.02
N VAL A 106 11.28 17.44 2.89
CA VAL A 106 10.34 18.35 3.57
C VAL A 106 8.89 18.07 3.20
N ARG A 107 8.60 17.64 1.95
CA ARG A 107 7.23 17.23 1.57
C ARG A 107 6.80 15.94 2.28
N ILE A 108 7.71 14.99 2.46
CA ILE A 108 7.44 13.76 3.24
C ILE A 108 7.23 14.10 4.72
N ASP A 109 8.01 15.03 5.30
CA ASP A 109 7.77 15.54 6.65
C ASP A 109 6.35 16.09 6.78
N ARG A 110 5.94 16.93 5.81
CA ARG A 110 4.59 17.51 5.80
C ARG A 110 3.50 16.44 5.70
N LEU A 111 3.70 15.41 4.89
CA LEU A 111 2.77 14.27 4.81
C LEU A 111 2.63 13.59 6.18
N LEU A 112 3.74 13.31 6.86
CA LEU A 112 3.73 12.65 8.17
C LEU A 112 3.15 13.53 9.28
N GLU A 113 3.38 14.85 9.25
CA GLU A 113 2.71 15.80 10.15
C GLU A 113 1.18 15.77 9.98
N LEU A 114 0.70 15.76 8.73
CA LEU A 114 -0.72 15.65 8.42
C LEU A 114 -1.28 14.28 8.83
N ALA A 115 -0.54 13.21 8.54
CA ALA A 115 -0.92 11.86 8.94
C ALA A 115 -1.07 11.74 10.46
N ASP A 116 -0.13 12.30 11.23
CA ASP A 116 -0.24 12.35 12.68
C ASP A 116 -1.43 13.22 13.14
N ARG A 117 -1.63 14.39 12.53
CA ARG A 117 -2.77 15.27 12.82
C ARG A 117 -4.11 14.54 12.65
N TYR A 118 -4.26 13.80 11.56
CA TYR A 118 -5.49 13.12 11.19
C TYR A 118 -5.58 11.68 11.72
N GLY A 119 -4.55 11.16 12.40
CA GLY A 119 -4.52 9.80 12.93
C GLY A 119 -4.53 8.73 11.84
N ILE A 120 -3.75 8.95 10.82
CA ILE A 120 -3.57 8.03 9.69
C ILE A 120 -2.17 7.44 9.73
N LYS A 121 -2.05 6.13 9.59
CA LYS A 121 -0.77 5.43 9.43
C LYS A 121 -0.46 5.28 7.96
N ILE A 122 0.76 5.63 7.55
CA ILE A 122 1.18 5.64 6.15
C ILE A 122 2.06 4.42 5.85
N LYS A 123 1.64 3.60 4.90
CA LYS A 123 2.49 2.60 4.25
C LYS A 123 3.24 3.26 3.10
N PHE A 124 4.54 3.33 3.21
CA PHE A 124 5.39 3.81 2.13
C PHE A 124 5.81 2.69 1.20
N CYS A 125 5.73 2.94 -0.11
CA CYS A 125 6.36 2.13 -1.13
C CYS A 125 7.58 2.87 -1.68
N ILE A 126 8.76 2.25 -1.57
CA ILE A 126 10.04 2.90 -1.89
C ILE A 126 10.23 3.02 -3.40
N GLU A 127 9.99 1.92 -4.14
CA GLU A 127 10.10 1.87 -5.60
C GLU A 127 8.79 1.35 -6.24
N SER A 128 8.62 1.59 -7.55
CA SER A 128 7.53 1.02 -8.33
C SER A 128 7.96 0.67 -9.74
N PHE A 129 7.28 -0.31 -10.37
CA PHE A 129 7.56 -0.70 -11.75
C PHE A 129 7.39 0.45 -12.76
N ARG A 130 6.51 1.42 -12.45
CA ARG A 130 6.25 2.59 -13.30
C ARG A 130 7.43 3.54 -13.39
N HIS A 131 8.33 3.48 -12.41
CA HIS A 131 9.52 4.32 -12.38
C HIS A 131 10.66 3.74 -13.24
N ILE A 132 10.79 2.43 -13.28
CA ILE A 132 11.96 1.76 -13.88
C ILE A 132 11.63 0.75 -14.98
N ARG A 133 10.36 0.56 -15.35
CA ARG A 133 9.98 -0.37 -16.41
C ARG A 133 10.11 0.28 -17.80
N PRO A 134 10.86 -0.31 -18.72
CA PRO A 134 10.90 0.14 -20.13
C PRO A 134 9.51 0.15 -20.76
N GLY A 135 9.24 1.11 -21.62
CA GLY A 135 7.96 1.25 -22.31
C GLY A 135 6.81 1.81 -21.47
N VAL A 136 6.89 1.71 -20.14
CA VAL A 136 5.93 2.33 -19.20
C VAL A 136 6.61 3.45 -18.45
N ASN A 137 6.18 4.71 -18.66
CA ASN A 137 6.82 5.92 -18.11
C ASN A 137 8.29 6.11 -18.51
N LYS A 138 8.76 5.44 -19.54
CA LYS A 138 10.09 5.61 -20.11
C LYS A 138 11.19 5.50 -19.05
N TRP A 139 11.55 4.28 -18.69
CA TRP A 139 12.61 3.95 -17.75
C TRP A 139 13.86 4.85 -17.89
N ASP A 140 14.37 4.96 -19.12
CA ASP A 140 15.53 5.75 -19.50
C ASP A 140 15.38 7.27 -19.24
N THR A 141 14.16 7.78 -19.13
CA THR A 141 13.92 9.21 -18.91
C THR A 141 13.49 9.56 -17.49
N LYS A 142 13.18 8.56 -16.66
CA LYS A 142 12.60 8.75 -15.32
C LYS A 142 13.54 8.36 -14.19
N ALA A 143 14.23 7.23 -14.30
CA ALA A 143 15.12 6.76 -13.26
C ALA A 143 16.44 7.54 -13.26
N SER A 144 16.74 8.24 -12.17
CA SER A 144 18.01 9.00 -12.02
C SER A 144 19.24 8.10 -12.12
N TYR A 145 19.11 6.84 -11.72
CA TYR A 145 20.19 5.86 -11.72
C TYR A 145 20.39 5.13 -13.08
N HIS A 146 19.57 5.43 -14.10
CA HIS A 146 19.79 4.93 -15.46
C HIS A 146 20.95 5.67 -16.15
N THR A 147 21.70 4.97 -17.01
CA THR A 147 22.88 5.53 -17.70
C THR A 147 22.59 6.75 -18.55
N SER A 148 21.42 6.84 -19.19
CA SER A 148 21.01 8.04 -19.95
C SER A 148 20.76 9.28 -19.09
N ASN A 149 20.63 9.12 -17.77
CA ASN A 149 20.42 10.20 -16.80
C ASN A 149 21.65 10.43 -15.90
N GLY A 150 22.81 9.88 -16.28
CA GLY A 150 24.04 10.00 -15.52
C GLY A 150 24.23 8.97 -14.41
N GLY A 151 23.31 8.02 -14.28
CA GLY A 151 23.42 6.92 -13.33
C GLY A 151 24.27 5.76 -13.85
N PRO A 152 24.50 4.73 -13.03
CA PRO A 152 25.42 3.65 -13.37
C PRO A 152 24.76 2.42 -14.04
N PHE A 153 23.42 2.31 -14.08
CA PHE A 153 22.72 1.10 -14.48
C PHE A 153 22.16 1.20 -15.90
N ALA A 154 22.40 0.16 -16.72
CA ALA A 154 21.96 0.11 -18.11
C ALA A 154 20.48 -0.30 -18.24
N ASP A 155 19.99 -1.12 -17.32
CA ASP A 155 18.61 -1.62 -17.28
C ASP A 155 18.20 -2.05 -15.86
N ALA A 156 16.94 -2.53 -15.73
CA ALA A 156 16.40 -2.96 -14.47
C ALA A 156 17.06 -4.22 -13.93
N ASP A 157 17.50 -5.12 -14.79
CA ASP A 157 18.13 -6.38 -14.39
C ASP A 157 19.52 -6.11 -13.79
N ASP A 158 20.32 -5.23 -14.39
CA ASP A 158 21.59 -4.76 -13.82
C ASP A 158 21.39 -4.14 -12.43
N TYR A 159 20.36 -3.31 -12.24
CA TYR A 159 20.02 -2.73 -10.93
C TYR A 159 19.65 -3.79 -9.88
N ILE A 160 18.91 -4.83 -10.27
CA ILE A 160 18.39 -5.87 -9.35
C ILE A 160 19.46 -6.93 -9.03
N THR A 161 20.32 -7.26 -9.99
CA THR A 161 21.27 -8.37 -9.85
C THR A 161 22.64 -7.96 -9.36
N SER A 162 23.07 -6.71 -9.60
CA SER A 162 24.39 -6.26 -9.21
C SER A 162 24.48 -5.89 -7.73
N GLN A 163 25.65 -6.14 -7.11
CA GLN A 163 25.95 -5.67 -5.77
C GLN A 163 25.79 -4.14 -5.66
N ARG A 164 26.21 -3.40 -6.69
CA ARG A 164 26.08 -1.95 -6.73
C ARG A 164 24.62 -1.51 -6.67
N GLY A 165 23.71 -2.20 -7.36
CA GLY A 165 22.28 -1.89 -7.34
C GLY A 165 21.65 -2.15 -5.97
N GLU A 166 22.04 -3.25 -5.29
CA GLU A 166 21.62 -3.49 -3.91
C GLU A 166 22.11 -2.41 -2.94
N GLU A 167 23.37 -2.00 -3.06
CA GLU A 167 23.96 -0.94 -2.24
C GLU A 167 23.27 0.40 -2.48
N GLU A 168 22.92 0.71 -3.72
CA GLU A 168 22.18 1.91 -4.10
C GLU A 168 20.76 1.92 -3.51
N PHE A 169 20.02 0.81 -3.63
CA PHE A 169 18.73 0.68 -3.01
C PHE A 169 18.81 0.87 -1.49
N LEU A 170 19.77 0.23 -0.83
CA LEU A 170 19.97 0.37 0.62
C LEU A 170 20.44 1.76 1.04
N ARG A 171 21.18 2.47 0.19
CA ARG A 171 21.52 3.87 0.43
C ARG A 171 20.25 4.73 0.55
N ARG A 172 19.31 4.58 -0.39
CA ARG A 172 17.99 5.25 -0.33
C ARG A 172 17.21 4.85 0.92
N VAL A 173 17.18 3.56 1.24
CA VAL A 173 16.52 3.03 2.46
C VAL A 173 17.09 3.68 3.72
N ARG A 174 18.41 3.87 3.83
CA ARG A 174 19.04 4.50 4.99
C ARG A 174 18.67 5.97 5.13
N ILE A 175 18.55 6.73 4.01
CA ILE A 175 18.07 8.13 4.05
C ILE A 175 16.67 8.18 4.68
N PHE A 176 15.76 7.29 4.25
CA PHE A 176 14.42 7.23 4.84
C PHE A 176 14.46 6.76 6.30
N ARG A 177 15.35 5.83 6.65
CA ARG A 177 15.52 5.37 8.04
C ARG A 177 15.96 6.47 8.98
N GLU A 178 16.97 7.24 8.61
CA GLU A 178 17.50 8.32 9.41
C GLU A 178 16.43 9.36 9.76
N ARG A 179 15.56 9.66 8.82
CA ARG A 179 14.55 10.71 8.99
C ARG A 179 13.20 10.21 9.49
N TYR A 180 12.76 9.02 9.07
CA TYR A 180 11.38 8.55 9.29
C TYR A 180 11.26 7.23 10.04
N GLY A 181 12.33 6.48 10.22
CA GLY A 181 12.27 5.14 10.81
C GLY A 181 11.78 5.10 12.26
N ASP A 182 11.82 6.22 12.97
CA ASP A 182 11.29 6.36 14.31
C ASP A 182 9.97 7.15 14.38
N HIS A 183 9.35 7.44 13.22
CA HIS A 183 8.09 8.18 13.18
C HIS A 183 6.88 7.24 13.33
N PRO A 184 6.06 7.37 14.38
CA PRO A 184 4.97 6.43 14.66
C PRO A 184 3.84 6.44 13.61
N ALA A 185 3.70 7.51 12.81
CA ALA A 185 2.74 7.55 11.72
C ALA A 185 3.13 6.64 10.55
N VAL A 186 4.36 6.11 10.51
CA VAL A 186 4.74 5.11 9.50
C VAL A 186 4.14 3.75 9.88
N PHE A 187 3.27 3.24 9.01
CA PHE A 187 2.74 1.87 9.12
C PHE A 187 3.83 0.84 8.81
N GLY A 188 4.55 1.05 7.73
CA GLY A 188 5.59 0.13 7.27
C GLY A 188 6.15 0.52 5.91
N TRP A 189 7.14 -0.25 5.49
CA TRP A 189 7.92 -0.03 4.28
C TRP A 189 7.70 -1.20 3.31
N GLU A 190 7.12 -0.89 2.17
CA GLU A 190 7.05 -1.79 1.04
C GLU A 190 8.24 -1.50 0.14
N LEU A 191 9.04 -2.54 -0.15
CA LEU A 191 10.28 -2.34 -0.89
C LEU A 191 10.00 -1.85 -2.31
N TRP A 192 9.06 -2.52 -2.99
CA TRP A 192 8.80 -2.29 -4.40
C TRP A 192 7.37 -2.62 -4.77
N ASN A 193 6.63 -1.66 -5.33
CA ASN A 193 5.30 -1.93 -5.84
C ASN A 193 5.35 -2.82 -7.07
N GLU A 194 4.63 -3.94 -7.03
CA GLU A 194 4.42 -4.82 -8.18
C GLU A 194 5.73 -5.23 -8.87
N MET A 195 6.69 -5.67 -8.08
CA MET A 195 8.04 -5.93 -8.55
C MET A 195 8.12 -6.90 -9.74
N ASN A 196 7.21 -7.87 -9.86
CA ASN A 196 7.16 -8.79 -10.99
C ASN A 196 6.70 -8.16 -12.32
N ALA A 197 6.25 -6.90 -12.30
CA ALA A 197 6.00 -6.12 -13.50
C ALA A 197 7.25 -5.41 -14.05
N VAL A 198 8.38 -5.54 -13.37
CA VAL A 198 9.70 -5.12 -13.88
C VAL A 198 10.21 -6.17 -14.87
N GLU A 199 10.74 -5.75 -16.00
CA GLU A 199 11.22 -6.66 -17.05
C GLU A 199 12.58 -7.24 -16.67
N THR A 200 12.57 -8.25 -15.79
CA THR A 200 13.74 -9.02 -15.37
C THR A 200 13.30 -10.48 -15.10
N PRO A 201 14.19 -11.47 -15.24
CA PRO A 201 13.88 -12.87 -14.95
C PRO A 201 13.32 -13.07 -13.53
N GLU A 202 12.32 -13.93 -13.38
CA GLU A 202 11.67 -14.19 -12.09
C GLU A 202 12.64 -14.69 -11.02
N GLU A 203 13.61 -15.50 -11.40
CA GLU A 203 14.66 -15.99 -10.48
C GLU A 203 15.50 -14.85 -9.89
N HIS A 204 15.75 -13.79 -10.63
CA HIS A 204 16.46 -12.60 -10.14
C HIS A 204 15.60 -11.85 -9.10
N LEU A 205 14.30 -11.70 -9.36
CA LEU A 205 13.36 -11.12 -8.40
C LEU A 205 13.28 -11.93 -7.11
N ARG A 206 13.18 -13.25 -7.22
CA ARG A 206 13.17 -14.16 -6.06
C ARG A 206 14.46 -14.01 -5.24
N ALA A 207 15.60 -14.07 -5.88
CA ALA A 207 16.91 -13.93 -5.25
C ALA A 207 17.08 -12.56 -4.57
N TRP A 208 16.66 -11.49 -5.24
CA TRP A 208 16.71 -10.13 -4.68
C TRP A 208 15.87 -10.02 -3.39
N ASN A 209 14.63 -10.51 -3.41
CA ASN A 209 13.76 -10.46 -2.23
C ASN A 209 14.32 -11.25 -1.04
N VAL A 210 14.91 -12.43 -1.30
CA VAL A 210 15.57 -13.23 -0.26
C VAL A 210 16.70 -12.45 0.42
N ARG A 211 17.48 -11.68 -0.36
CA ARG A 211 18.59 -10.89 0.17
C ARG A 211 18.14 -9.57 0.80
N MET A 212 17.19 -8.88 0.19
CA MET A 212 16.88 -7.50 0.55
C MET A 212 15.86 -7.34 1.68
N LEU A 213 14.85 -8.21 1.75
CA LEU A 213 13.85 -8.13 2.83
C LEU A 213 14.47 -8.18 4.23
N PRO A 214 15.37 -9.13 4.58
CA PRO A 214 16.00 -9.14 5.89
C PRO A 214 16.89 -7.92 6.13
N ARG A 215 17.65 -7.46 5.13
CA ARG A 215 18.52 -6.26 5.25
C ARG A 215 17.71 -4.99 5.52
N VAL A 216 16.57 -4.83 4.83
CA VAL A 216 15.66 -3.70 5.07
C VAL A 216 15.01 -3.81 6.46
N LYS A 217 14.66 -5.03 6.91
CA LYS A 217 14.13 -5.23 8.27
C LYS A 217 15.14 -4.88 9.35
N GLU A 218 16.41 -5.19 9.16
CA GLU A 218 17.48 -4.76 10.08
C GLU A 218 17.60 -3.23 10.17
N ILE A 219 17.42 -2.54 9.02
CA ILE A 219 17.43 -1.07 8.97
C ILE A 219 16.16 -0.50 9.65
N PHE A 220 15.00 -1.12 9.51
CA PHE A 220 13.73 -0.66 10.08
C PHE A 220 13.19 -1.61 11.18
N PRO A 221 13.87 -1.77 12.32
CA PRO A 221 13.50 -2.78 13.31
C PRO A 221 12.13 -2.55 13.95
N LYS A 222 11.66 -1.30 14.01
CA LYS A 222 10.35 -0.93 14.62
C LYS A 222 9.18 -0.97 13.65
N ASN A 223 9.44 -0.87 12.34
CA ASN A 223 8.40 -0.79 11.33
C ASN A 223 8.17 -2.16 10.67
N LEU A 224 6.99 -2.38 10.14
CA LEU A 224 6.72 -3.51 9.26
C LEU A 224 7.48 -3.36 7.95
N VAL A 225 7.96 -4.47 7.42
CA VAL A 225 8.63 -4.54 6.12
C VAL A 225 7.90 -5.56 5.25
N MET A 226 7.65 -5.22 3.98
CA MET A 226 6.84 -6.05 3.11
C MET A 226 7.17 -5.85 1.63
N GLN A 227 6.71 -6.80 0.80
CA GLN A 227 6.83 -6.78 -0.64
C GLN A 227 5.48 -7.06 -1.29
N SER A 228 5.13 -6.33 -2.35
CA SER A 228 3.96 -6.61 -3.18
C SER A 228 4.34 -7.11 -4.57
N LEU A 229 3.37 -7.75 -5.22
CA LEU A 229 3.43 -8.20 -6.60
C LEU A 229 2.26 -7.59 -7.38
N GLY A 230 2.40 -7.53 -8.70
CA GLY A 230 1.37 -7.08 -9.64
C GLY A 230 0.13 -7.98 -9.61
N SER A 231 -0.90 -7.56 -10.30
CA SER A 231 -2.21 -8.24 -10.26
C SER A 231 -2.10 -9.75 -10.37
N LEU A 232 -2.75 -10.45 -9.43
CA LEU A 232 -2.95 -11.89 -9.49
C LEU A 232 -4.12 -12.19 -10.45
N ASP A 233 -3.86 -12.09 -11.73
CA ASP A 233 -4.83 -12.12 -12.82
C ASP A 233 -4.61 -13.29 -13.81
N ARG A 234 -3.57 -14.11 -13.57
CA ARG A 234 -3.20 -15.27 -14.39
C ARG A 234 -2.63 -16.40 -13.54
N GLU A 235 -2.78 -17.64 -14.02
CA GLU A 235 -2.30 -18.81 -13.29
C GLU A 235 -0.77 -18.84 -13.15
N SER A 236 -0.05 -18.37 -14.14
CA SER A 236 1.42 -18.31 -14.12
C SER A 236 1.99 -17.44 -12.98
N SER A 237 1.17 -16.56 -12.37
CA SER A 237 1.61 -15.72 -11.25
C SER A 237 1.52 -16.41 -9.88
N PHE A 238 0.79 -17.52 -9.72
CA PHE A 238 0.63 -18.18 -8.41
C PHE A 238 1.96 -18.61 -7.77
N PRO A 239 2.92 -19.21 -8.51
CA PRO A 239 4.17 -19.67 -7.89
C PRO A 239 5.02 -18.54 -7.28
N ILE A 240 5.12 -17.39 -7.93
CA ILE A 240 5.87 -16.25 -7.36
C ILE A 240 5.10 -15.61 -6.20
N TYR A 241 3.76 -15.54 -6.27
CA TYR A 241 2.93 -15.05 -5.17
C TYR A 241 3.10 -15.90 -3.91
N GLU A 242 3.05 -17.22 -4.03
CA GLU A 242 3.28 -18.12 -2.91
C GLU A 242 4.69 -17.97 -2.35
N PHE A 243 5.70 -17.95 -3.22
CA PHE A 243 7.10 -17.81 -2.81
C PHE A 243 7.35 -16.54 -2.01
N ILE A 244 6.97 -15.38 -2.54
CA ILE A 244 7.22 -14.08 -1.89
C ILE A 244 6.43 -13.97 -0.57
N ASN A 245 5.18 -14.42 -0.56
CA ASN A 245 4.36 -14.33 0.65
C ASN A 245 4.80 -15.33 1.74
N ARG A 246 5.50 -16.42 1.39
CA ARG A 246 6.10 -17.35 2.36
C ARG A 246 7.41 -16.87 2.97
N LEU A 247 8.11 -15.90 2.38
CA LEU A 247 9.37 -15.40 2.93
C LEU A 247 9.15 -14.86 4.35
N PRO A 248 9.89 -15.36 5.38
CA PRO A 248 9.68 -14.91 6.75
C PRO A 248 9.85 -13.41 6.97
N PRO A 249 10.84 -12.72 6.35
CA PRO A 249 11.01 -11.29 6.51
C PRO A 249 9.94 -10.43 5.79
N ASN A 250 9.12 -11.03 4.91
CA ASN A 250 7.93 -10.38 4.38
C ASN A 250 6.81 -10.50 5.43
N GLU A 251 6.68 -9.47 6.28
CA GLU A 251 5.81 -9.54 7.48
C GLU A 251 4.31 -9.46 7.18
N VAL A 252 3.93 -9.02 5.98
CA VAL A 252 2.54 -8.88 5.54
C VAL A 252 2.36 -9.57 4.19
N ALA A 253 1.48 -10.54 4.13
CA ALA A 253 1.09 -11.16 2.86
C ALA A 253 0.15 -10.21 2.11
N GLN A 254 0.46 -9.93 0.86
CA GLN A 254 -0.29 -8.98 0.04
C GLN A 254 -0.73 -9.61 -1.27
N VAL A 255 -1.91 -9.21 -1.73
CA VAL A 255 -2.39 -9.49 -3.08
C VAL A 255 -2.93 -8.21 -3.69
N HIS A 256 -2.66 -8.01 -4.98
CA HIS A 256 -3.31 -7.05 -5.85
C HIS A 256 -4.21 -7.81 -6.81
N ARG A 257 -5.45 -7.40 -6.94
CA ARG A 257 -6.39 -7.99 -7.91
C ARG A 257 -7.50 -7.00 -8.25
N TYR A 258 -7.90 -6.99 -9.50
CA TYR A 258 -8.87 -6.05 -10.04
C TYR A 258 -9.94 -6.78 -10.84
N ILE A 259 -11.11 -6.15 -10.98
CA ILE A 259 -11.99 -6.46 -12.08
C ILE A 259 -11.27 -5.99 -13.36
N ASP A 260 -10.96 -6.92 -14.24
CA ASP A 260 -10.27 -6.70 -15.52
C ASP A 260 -10.74 -7.74 -16.54
N GLU A 261 -11.47 -7.27 -17.56
CA GLU A 261 -11.98 -8.13 -18.64
C GLU A 261 -10.84 -8.70 -19.53
N GLY A 262 -9.61 -8.19 -19.39
CA GLY A 262 -8.42 -8.67 -20.08
C GLY A 262 -7.60 -9.71 -19.30
N ALA A 263 -8.06 -10.07 -18.08
CA ALA A 263 -7.39 -11.06 -17.23
C ALA A 263 -7.64 -12.50 -17.71
N GLU A 264 -6.67 -13.40 -17.44
CA GLU A 264 -6.83 -14.83 -17.73
C GLU A 264 -7.75 -15.54 -16.72
N LEU A 265 -7.73 -15.09 -15.44
CA LEU A 265 -8.54 -15.68 -14.39
C LEU A 265 -10.00 -15.21 -14.50
N ALA A 266 -10.92 -16.14 -14.67
CA ALA A 266 -12.35 -15.85 -14.78
C ALA A 266 -12.91 -15.05 -13.60
N VAL A 267 -12.33 -15.19 -12.40
CA VAL A 267 -12.73 -14.45 -11.19
C VAL A 267 -12.51 -12.94 -11.33
N CYS A 268 -11.62 -12.49 -12.20
CA CYS A 268 -11.42 -11.06 -12.50
C CYS A 268 -12.57 -10.45 -13.32
N GLY A 269 -13.47 -11.27 -13.89
CA GLY A 269 -14.72 -10.84 -14.53
C GLY A 269 -15.97 -11.07 -13.65
N ALA A 270 -15.79 -11.54 -12.41
CA ALA A 270 -16.88 -11.81 -11.47
C ALA A 270 -17.37 -10.51 -10.77
N PRO A 271 -18.46 -10.54 -9.97
CA PRO A 271 -18.80 -9.46 -9.05
C PRO A 271 -17.62 -9.08 -8.14
N VAL A 272 -17.53 -7.78 -7.81
CA VAL A 272 -16.36 -7.21 -7.07
C VAL A 272 -16.13 -7.92 -5.72
N ASP A 273 -17.19 -8.22 -4.98
CA ASP A 273 -17.13 -8.94 -3.70
C ASP A 273 -16.57 -10.35 -3.86
N SER A 274 -16.97 -11.05 -4.91
CA SER A 274 -16.49 -12.41 -5.23
C SER A 274 -15.00 -12.39 -5.59
N MET A 275 -14.59 -11.49 -6.48
CA MET A 275 -13.19 -11.29 -6.85
C MET A 275 -12.31 -10.95 -5.65
N ALA A 276 -12.77 -10.03 -4.78
CA ALA A 276 -12.04 -9.58 -3.61
C ALA A 276 -11.95 -10.67 -2.52
N SER A 277 -13.02 -11.45 -2.34
CA SER A 277 -13.04 -12.60 -1.41
C SER A 277 -12.10 -13.72 -1.87
N ASP A 278 -12.11 -14.05 -3.16
CA ASP A 278 -11.24 -15.07 -3.75
C ASP A 278 -9.76 -14.69 -3.63
N ALA A 279 -9.42 -13.43 -3.80
CA ALA A 279 -8.05 -12.94 -3.61
C ALA A 279 -7.51 -13.27 -2.20
N ILE A 280 -8.33 -13.14 -1.16
CA ILE A 280 -7.97 -13.52 0.21
C ILE A 280 -7.99 -15.03 0.41
N ALA A 281 -8.92 -15.74 -0.24
CA ALA A 281 -8.96 -17.21 -0.20
C ALA A 281 -7.67 -17.82 -0.72
N VAL A 282 -7.08 -17.28 -1.80
CA VAL A 282 -5.78 -17.69 -2.31
C VAL A 282 -4.68 -17.52 -1.26
N LEU A 283 -4.55 -16.35 -0.63
CA LEU A 283 -3.54 -16.14 0.42
C LEU A 283 -3.73 -17.08 1.62
N ARG A 284 -4.98 -17.34 2.00
CA ARG A 284 -5.32 -18.32 3.05
C ARG A 284 -4.91 -19.74 2.68
N GLY A 285 -5.06 -20.10 1.41
CA GLY A 285 -4.64 -21.39 0.86
C GLY A 285 -3.14 -21.67 1.05
N TYR A 286 -2.32 -20.63 1.14
CA TYR A 286 -0.90 -20.79 1.46
C TYR A 286 -0.62 -21.15 2.93
N GLY A 287 -1.62 -21.16 3.82
CA GLY A 287 -1.44 -21.55 5.23
C GLY A 287 -0.55 -20.62 6.05
N LEU A 288 -0.49 -19.33 5.70
CA LEU A 288 0.39 -18.36 6.33
C LEU A 288 -0.10 -17.93 7.72
N ARG A 289 0.84 -17.72 8.64
CA ARG A 289 0.59 -17.15 9.97
C ARG A 289 1.10 -15.72 10.05
N LYS A 290 0.59 -14.84 9.18
CA LYS A 290 0.90 -13.41 9.13
C LYS A 290 -0.33 -12.65 8.63
N PRO A 291 -0.40 -11.32 8.84
CA PRO A 291 -1.51 -10.52 8.32
C PRO A 291 -1.60 -10.62 6.79
N MET A 292 -2.82 -10.71 6.28
CA MET A 292 -3.12 -10.75 4.85
C MET A 292 -3.92 -9.51 4.46
N LEU A 293 -3.56 -8.88 3.34
CA LEU A 293 -4.23 -7.69 2.81
C LEU A 293 -4.51 -7.81 1.31
N LEU A 294 -5.71 -7.43 0.89
CA LEU A 294 -5.96 -7.02 -0.48
C LEU A 294 -5.44 -5.59 -0.62
N ALA A 295 -4.16 -5.44 -1.00
CA ALA A 295 -3.41 -4.20 -0.88
C ALA A 295 -3.64 -3.21 -2.04
N GLU A 296 -4.11 -3.72 -3.18
CA GLU A 296 -4.67 -2.93 -4.28
C GLU A 296 -5.84 -3.67 -4.91
N SER A 297 -6.92 -2.93 -5.19
CA SER A 297 -8.09 -3.48 -5.87
C SER A 297 -8.95 -2.37 -6.48
N GLY A 298 -9.98 -2.80 -7.21
CA GLY A 298 -10.94 -1.95 -7.88
C GLY A 298 -11.33 -2.54 -9.22
N ALA A 299 -11.63 -1.68 -10.19
CA ALA A 299 -11.98 -2.09 -11.54
C ALA A 299 -11.15 -1.31 -12.56
N VAL A 300 -10.59 -2.00 -13.55
CA VAL A 300 -9.75 -1.42 -14.59
C VAL A 300 -10.27 -1.76 -15.99
N LYS A 301 -9.93 -0.96 -16.96
CA LYS A 301 -10.09 -1.32 -18.38
C LYS A 301 -9.17 -2.48 -18.72
N PRO A 302 -9.48 -3.28 -19.74
CA PRO A 302 -8.68 -4.42 -20.13
C PRO A 302 -7.17 -4.14 -20.14
N VAL A 303 -6.42 -5.07 -19.53
CA VAL A 303 -4.96 -5.00 -19.44
C VAL A 303 -4.47 -3.74 -18.71
N HIS A 304 -5.20 -3.30 -17.69
CA HIS A 304 -4.84 -2.14 -16.84
C HIS A 304 -4.64 -0.82 -17.61
N THR A 305 -5.36 -0.61 -18.71
CA THR A 305 -5.21 0.60 -19.54
C THR A 305 -5.88 1.86 -18.97
N GLY A 306 -6.44 1.77 -17.78
CA GLY A 306 -7.03 2.91 -17.05
C GLY A 306 -8.23 2.49 -16.19
N PRO A 307 -8.88 3.44 -15.52
CA PRO A 307 -10.04 3.16 -14.67
C PRO A 307 -11.23 2.64 -15.49
N HIS A 308 -11.94 1.66 -14.94
CA HIS A 308 -13.12 1.05 -15.57
C HIS A 308 -14.27 2.06 -15.69
N PRO A 309 -15.08 2.01 -16.76
CA PRO A 309 -16.24 2.90 -16.92
C PRO A 309 -17.29 2.81 -15.80
N ILE A 310 -17.32 1.71 -15.03
CA ILE A 310 -18.23 1.52 -13.90
C ILE A 310 -18.16 2.68 -12.88
N TYR A 311 -16.99 3.30 -12.70
CA TYR A 311 -16.84 4.43 -11.78
C TYR A 311 -17.69 5.66 -12.14
N LYS A 312 -18.11 5.77 -13.40
CA LYS A 312 -19.00 6.87 -13.84
C LYS A 312 -20.44 6.66 -13.43
N VAL A 313 -20.86 5.40 -13.24
CA VAL A 313 -22.26 5.01 -12.97
C VAL A 313 -22.46 4.47 -11.56
N ASP A 314 -21.39 4.13 -10.85
CA ASP A 314 -21.41 3.67 -9.45
C ASP A 314 -21.67 4.84 -8.51
N THR A 315 -22.91 5.33 -8.50
CA THR A 315 -23.33 6.46 -7.64
C THR A 315 -23.50 6.05 -6.17
N MET A 316 -23.62 4.76 -5.90
CA MET A 316 -23.78 4.20 -4.57
C MET A 316 -22.44 3.82 -3.91
N GLY A 317 -21.32 3.87 -4.65
CA GLY A 317 -20.03 3.45 -4.16
C GLY A 317 -19.90 1.94 -3.93
N SER A 318 -20.64 1.13 -4.70
CA SER A 318 -20.68 -0.32 -4.55
C SER A 318 -19.29 -0.95 -4.73
N VAL A 319 -18.50 -0.45 -5.70
CA VAL A 319 -17.12 -0.92 -5.89
C VAL A 319 -16.27 -0.67 -4.65
N LEU A 320 -16.36 0.52 -4.06
CA LEU A 320 -15.65 0.84 -2.82
C LEU A 320 -16.11 -0.04 -1.67
N HIS A 321 -17.45 -0.17 -1.50
CA HIS A 321 -18.05 -1.00 -0.46
C HIS A 321 -17.52 -2.45 -0.53
N ASP A 322 -17.60 -3.08 -1.69
CA ASP A 322 -17.23 -4.48 -1.86
C ASP A 322 -15.72 -4.70 -1.70
N VAL A 323 -14.89 -3.80 -2.24
CA VAL A 323 -13.43 -3.84 -2.01
C VAL A 323 -13.09 -3.71 -0.53
N LEU A 324 -13.79 -2.87 0.23
CA LEU A 324 -13.54 -2.71 1.66
C LEU A 324 -13.97 -3.94 2.46
N PHE A 325 -15.21 -4.39 2.29
CA PHE A 325 -15.81 -5.35 3.22
C PHE A 325 -15.55 -6.82 2.86
N ALA A 326 -15.59 -7.18 1.59
CA ALA A 326 -15.46 -8.58 1.20
C ALA A 326 -14.13 -9.23 1.66
N PRO A 327 -12.95 -8.62 1.51
CA PRO A 327 -11.71 -9.17 2.03
C PRO A 327 -11.71 -9.33 3.55
N PHE A 328 -12.21 -8.33 4.26
CA PHE A 328 -12.25 -8.34 5.73
C PHE A 328 -13.09 -9.51 6.26
N PHE A 329 -14.29 -9.70 5.73
CA PHE A 329 -15.15 -10.82 6.11
C PHE A 329 -14.67 -12.17 5.57
N SER A 330 -13.74 -12.18 4.60
CA SER A 330 -13.06 -13.39 4.12
C SER A 330 -11.82 -13.76 4.94
N GLY A 331 -11.48 -12.97 5.98
CA GLY A 331 -10.40 -13.26 6.94
C GLY A 331 -9.09 -12.52 6.66
N ALA A 332 -9.13 -11.42 5.93
CA ALA A 332 -8.02 -10.48 5.86
C ALA A 332 -7.80 -9.75 7.20
N ALA A 333 -6.62 -9.20 7.40
CA ALA A 333 -6.26 -8.43 8.61
C ALA A 333 -6.90 -7.02 8.64
N GLY A 334 -7.51 -6.61 7.55
CA GLY A 334 -8.23 -5.34 7.40
C GLY A 334 -9.06 -5.31 6.12
N PRO A 335 -9.86 -4.26 5.93
CA PRO A 335 -10.50 -3.95 4.66
C PRO A 335 -9.51 -3.95 3.49
N GLY A 336 -10.01 -4.21 2.27
CA GLY A 336 -9.22 -4.05 1.06
C GLY A 336 -8.94 -2.57 0.75
N HIS A 337 -7.87 -2.31 0.02
CA HIS A 337 -7.44 -0.96 -0.29
C HIS A 337 -7.71 -0.62 -1.75
N LEU A 338 -8.70 0.26 -1.98
CA LEU A 338 -9.05 0.70 -3.32
C LEU A 338 -7.91 1.50 -3.96
N TRP A 339 -7.67 1.26 -5.27
CA TRP A 339 -6.67 2.00 -6.05
C TRP A 339 -7.17 3.35 -6.57
N HIS A 340 -8.38 3.39 -7.14
CA HIS A 340 -8.93 4.60 -7.76
C HIS A 340 -9.58 5.52 -6.71
N TRP A 341 -8.80 5.99 -5.74
CA TRP A 341 -9.25 6.83 -4.60
C TRP A 341 -9.89 8.14 -5.03
N ASP A 342 -9.38 8.77 -6.09
CA ASP A 342 -9.87 10.04 -6.64
C ASP A 342 -11.32 9.95 -7.13
N HIS A 343 -11.75 8.78 -7.61
CA HIS A 343 -13.12 8.53 -8.00
C HIS A 343 -14.11 8.42 -6.82
N HIS A 344 -13.64 8.22 -5.61
CA HIS A 344 -14.47 8.00 -4.43
C HIS A 344 -14.29 9.06 -3.35
N ILE A 345 -13.07 9.52 -3.07
CA ILE A 345 -12.82 10.52 -2.03
C ILE A 345 -13.47 11.87 -2.39
N ASP A 346 -13.57 12.20 -3.66
CA ASP A 346 -14.11 13.50 -4.14
C ASP A 346 -15.59 13.45 -4.55
N LYS A 347 -16.25 12.31 -4.41
CA LYS A 347 -17.70 12.18 -4.55
C LYS A 347 -18.40 12.21 -3.17
#